data_d15324a28cd9ff6114c80b4347031ea1
#
_entry.id   d15324a28cd9ff6114c80b4347031ea1
#
_cell.length_a   1.000
_cell.length_b   1.000
_cell.length_c   1.000
_cell.angle_alpha   90.00
_cell.angle_beta   90.00
_cell.angle_gamma   90.00
#
_symmetry.space_group_name_H-M   'P 1'
#
loop_
_entity.id
_entity.type
_entity.pdbx_description
1 polymer ?
#
loop_
_entity_poly.entity_id
_entity_poly.type
_entity_poly.pdbx_seq_one_letter_code
_entity_poly.pdbx_strand_id
1 'polypeptide(L)'
;MFKNLLIATALLLLAAQSAQAQDEPIHPLLKNRFTLTGGVYIPEKEFELSINGQVPGDDIDFGDAFKVKKTESTGALDFRWRFGEKWSVFGQYWSVSDTGKATLEEDLEWRDVVFQEGTFAEGNVGIDVARVIFGRLFSTSPRHELGLGAGLHWLELSAGISGQILTNVGDTELYGDSVAAGAPLPNIAGWYTYAFSPQWALTSRLDWFSASFDKYSGSLWNAGVGVEWSIFQNFGIGASYNFFELDVDVKNDNWKGSAKITQHGPFLSVTATW
;
A
#
# COMPACT_ATOMS: atom_id res chain seq x y z
N MET A 1 -8.33 -12.41 -15.82
CA MET A 1 -7.61 -13.22 -14.84
C MET A 1 -8.24 -13.16 -13.42
N PHE A 2 -8.70 -12.02 -12.95
CA PHE A 2 -9.31 -11.83 -11.61
C PHE A 2 -10.56 -12.67 -11.29
N LYS A 3 -11.44 -12.94 -12.25
CA LYS A 3 -12.67 -13.75 -12.02
C LYS A 3 -12.39 -15.18 -11.52
N ASN A 4 -11.29 -15.78 -11.95
CA ASN A 4 -10.95 -17.15 -11.56
C ASN A 4 -10.30 -17.22 -10.18
N LEU A 5 -9.66 -16.14 -9.71
CA LEU A 5 -9.05 -16.06 -8.39
C LEU A 5 -10.12 -15.95 -7.30
N LEU A 6 -11.17 -15.16 -7.52
CA LEU A 6 -12.31 -15.00 -6.60
C LEU A 6 -13.11 -16.29 -6.41
N ILE A 7 -13.24 -17.10 -7.47
CA ILE A 7 -13.96 -18.40 -7.39
C ILE A 7 -13.13 -19.43 -6.62
N ALA A 8 -11.80 -19.44 -6.78
CA ALA A 8 -10.91 -20.34 -6.04
C ALA A 8 -10.91 -20.05 -4.53
N THR A 9 -10.97 -18.75 -4.16
CA THR A 9 -11.05 -18.34 -2.75
C THR A 9 -12.39 -18.73 -2.12
N ALA A 10 -13.50 -18.62 -2.85
CA ALA A 10 -14.83 -19.00 -2.38
C ALA A 10 -15.00 -20.52 -2.20
N LEU A 11 -14.38 -21.33 -3.05
CA LEU A 11 -14.42 -22.80 -2.97
C LEU A 11 -13.59 -23.34 -1.80
N LEU A 12 -12.48 -22.72 -1.44
CA LEU A 12 -11.70 -23.07 -0.25
C LEU A 12 -12.43 -22.77 1.06
N LEU A 13 -13.34 -21.79 1.08
CA LEU A 13 -14.16 -21.44 2.26
C LEU A 13 -15.28 -22.43 2.53
N LEU A 14 -15.79 -23.13 1.51
CA LEU A 14 -16.90 -24.10 1.64
C LEU A 14 -16.47 -25.50 2.09
N ALA A 15 -15.21 -25.87 1.90
CA ALA A 15 -14.70 -27.20 2.26
C ALA A 15 -14.33 -27.37 3.73
N ALA A 16 -14.37 -26.31 4.54
CA ALA A 16 -13.87 -26.31 5.92
C ALA A 16 -14.94 -26.58 7.02
N GLN A 17 -16.18 -26.97 6.67
CA GLN A 17 -17.30 -27.01 7.65
C GLN A 17 -17.51 -28.33 8.41
N SER A 18 -16.61 -29.29 8.35
CA SER A 18 -16.80 -30.54 9.06
C SER A 18 -15.57 -31.07 9.80
N ALA A 19 -15.22 -30.43 10.93
CA ALA A 19 -14.39 -31.04 11.94
C ALA A 19 -14.97 -30.74 13.32
N GLN A 20 -15.30 -31.78 14.06
CA GLN A 20 -15.91 -31.73 15.39
C GLN A 20 -15.01 -31.01 16.40
N ALA A 21 -15.65 -30.17 17.22
CA ALA A 21 -15.00 -29.44 18.31
C ALA A 21 -14.56 -30.42 19.43
N GLN A 22 -13.26 -30.68 19.48
CA GLN A 22 -12.59 -30.98 20.74
C GLN A 22 -12.01 -29.66 21.25
N ASP A 23 -11.78 -29.50 22.55
CA ASP A 23 -11.18 -28.35 23.21
C ASP A 23 -9.71 -28.12 22.72
N GLU A 24 -9.53 -27.87 21.42
CA GLU A 24 -8.23 -27.51 20.86
C GLU A 24 -7.85 -26.08 21.29
N PRO A 25 -6.61 -25.85 21.65
CA PRO A 25 -6.18 -24.50 22.01
C PRO A 25 -6.42 -23.52 20.84
N ILE A 26 -7.05 -22.40 21.15
CA ILE A 26 -7.37 -21.35 20.16
C ILE A 26 -6.09 -20.68 19.69
N HIS A 27 -5.97 -20.47 18.37
CA HIS A 27 -4.82 -19.78 17.76
C HIS A 27 -4.62 -18.38 18.39
N PRO A 28 -3.37 -17.95 18.70
CA PRO A 28 -3.08 -16.67 19.36
C PRO A 28 -3.70 -15.44 18.67
N LEU A 29 -3.72 -15.40 17.34
CA LEU A 29 -4.37 -14.31 16.57
C LEU A 29 -5.87 -14.20 16.82
N LEU A 30 -6.57 -15.27 17.19
CA LEU A 30 -8.01 -15.27 17.49
C LEU A 30 -8.30 -15.00 18.97
N LYS A 31 -7.31 -15.26 19.85
CA LYS A 31 -7.46 -15.18 21.31
C LYS A 31 -6.92 -13.87 21.88
N ASN A 32 -5.70 -13.47 21.48
CA ASN A 32 -4.96 -12.41 22.13
C ASN A 32 -5.52 -11.02 21.82
N ARG A 33 -5.34 -10.11 22.76
CA ARG A 33 -5.91 -8.76 22.71
C ARG A 33 -5.11 -7.82 21.83
N PHE A 34 -3.79 -7.97 21.85
CA PHE A 34 -2.87 -7.17 21.08
C PHE A 34 -2.10 -8.05 20.10
N THR A 35 -1.88 -7.52 18.92
CA THR A 35 -1.02 -8.12 17.90
C THR A 35 -0.14 -7.01 17.32
N LEU A 36 1.16 -7.24 17.29
CA LEU A 36 2.13 -6.38 16.63
C LEU A 36 2.89 -7.24 15.62
N THR A 37 2.85 -6.85 14.36
CA THR A 37 3.53 -7.55 13.27
C THR A 37 4.48 -6.58 12.59
N GLY A 38 5.75 -6.95 12.50
CA GLY A 38 6.76 -6.17 11.78
C GLY A 38 7.51 -7.06 10.80
N GLY A 39 7.95 -6.50 9.68
CA GLY A 39 8.64 -7.32 8.69
C GLY A 39 9.19 -6.55 7.51
N VAL A 40 9.62 -7.33 6.51
CA VAL A 40 10.17 -6.83 5.25
C VAL A 40 9.17 -7.06 4.14
N TYR A 41 8.76 -5.98 3.50
CA TYR A 41 7.93 -5.98 2.30
C TYR A 41 8.83 -5.80 1.08
N ILE A 42 8.62 -6.61 0.05
CA ILE A 42 9.41 -6.64 -1.17
C ILE A 42 8.46 -6.41 -2.35
N PRO A 43 7.98 -5.16 -2.56
CA PRO A 43 7.03 -4.86 -3.61
C PRO A 43 7.69 -4.79 -4.99
N GLU A 44 6.96 -5.24 -6.01
CA GLU A 44 7.05 -4.69 -7.35
C GLU A 44 6.25 -3.40 -7.39
N LYS A 45 6.83 -2.33 -7.97
CA LYS A 45 6.30 -0.97 -7.93
C LYS A 45 6.15 -0.41 -9.33
N GLU A 46 5.03 0.27 -9.57
CA GLU A 46 4.77 1.08 -10.76
C GLU A 46 4.26 2.45 -10.30
N PHE A 47 4.89 3.51 -10.80
CA PHE A 47 4.55 4.89 -10.50
C PHE A 47 4.28 5.64 -11.79
N GLU A 48 3.04 6.02 -12.04
CA GLU A 48 2.65 6.91 -13.11
C GLU A 48 2.23 8.24 -12.47
N LEU A 49 2.93 9.32 -12.79
CA LEU A 49 2.67 10.65 -12.26
C LEU A 49 2.50 11.63 -13.42
N SER A 50 1.42 12.41 -13.37
CA SER A 50 1.22 13.55 -14.23
C SER A 50 1.20 14.81 -13.38
N ILE A 51 2.15 15.72 -13.65
CA ILE A 51 2.25 17.00 -12.94
C ILE A 51 2.21 18.09 -14.00
N ASN A 52 1.00 18.54 -14.37
CA ASN A 52 0.80 19.58 -15.36
C ASN A 52 0.27 20.87 -14.76
N GLY A 53 1.11 21.91 -14.75
CA GLY A 53 0.65 23.27 -14.72
C GLY A 53 0.24 23.71 -16.14
N GLN A 54 -1.05 23.97 -16.38
CA GLN A 54 -1.63 24.69 -17.52
C GLN A 54 -1.48 24.13 -18.95
N VAL A 55 -0.65 23.15 -19.23
CA VAL A 55 -0.53 22.53 -20.56
C VAL A 55 -0.88 21.06 -20.46
N PRO A 56 -1.73 20.50 -21.34
CA PRO A 56 -1.90 19.06 -21.43
C PRO A 56 -0.59 18.45 -21.93
N GLY A 57 0.23 17.95 -21.06
CA GLY A 57 1.39 17.13 -21.35
C GLY A 57 1.07 15.66 -21.09
N ASP A 58 1.85 14.78 -21.65
CA ASP A 58 1.74 13.37 -21.41
C ASP A 58 2.12 13.03 -19.97
N ASP A 59 1.54 11.98 -19.41
CA ASP A 59 1.90 11.46 -18.08
C ASP A 59 3.36 11.02 -18.07
N ILE A 60 4.12 11.46 -17.06
CA ILE A 60 5.51 11.06 -16.91
C ILE A 60 5.52 9.72 -16.16
N ASP A 61 5.93 8.64 -16.81
CA ASP A 61 6.33 7.43 -16.12
C ASP A 61 7.70 7.63 -15.46
N PHE A 62 7.68 8.02 -14.20
CA PHE A 62 8.89 8.19 -13.40
C PHE A 62 9.73 6.92 -13.34
N GLY A 63 9.09 5.75 -13.37
CA GLY A 63 9.76 4.47 -13.35
C GLY A 63 10.65 4.27 -14.58
N ASP A 64 10.12 4.55 -15.75
CA ASP A 64 10.82 4.37 -17.01
C ASP A 64 11.77 5.55 -17.31
N ALA A 65 11.33 6.80 -17.09
CA ALA A 65 12.13 8.00 -17.35
C ALA A 65 13.44 8.03 -16.55
N PHE A 66 13.40 7.65 -15.27
CA PHE A 66 14.57 7.65 -14.39
C PHE A 66 15.14 6.26 -14.10
N LYS A 67 14.66 5.21 -14.75
CA LYS A 67 15.10 3.81 -14.52
C LYS A 67 15.05 3.43 -13.03
N VAL A 68 13.98 3.87 -12.38
CA VAL A 68 13.72 3.56 -10.96
C VAL A 68 13.64 2.04 -10.78
N LYS A 69 14.20 1.51 -9.72
CA LYS A 69 14.17 0.08 -9.46
C LYS A 69 12.74 -0.39 -9.24
N LYS A 70 12.31 -1.37 -10.04
CA LYS A 70 10.95 -1.95 -9.90
C LYS A 70 10.75 -2.69 -8.57
N THR A 71 11.84 -3.13 -7.94
CA THR A 71 11.80 -3.92 -6.70
C THR A 71 12.82 -3.41 -5.69
N GLU A 72 12.38 -2.97 -4.54
CA GLU A 72 13.22 -2.62 -3.39
C GLU A 72 12.50 -2.99 -2.10
N SER A 73 13.23 -3.56 -1.15
CA SER A 73 12.65 -3.98 0.11
C SER A 73 12.46 -2.80 1.08
N THR A 74 11.34 -2.78 1.78
CA THR A 74 11.04 -1.80 2.81
C THR A 74 10.51 -2.44 4.09
N GLY A 75 10.55 -1.71 5.19
CA GLY A 75 9.93 -2.11 6.45
C GLY A 75 8.42 -1.82 6.45
N ALA A 76 7.65 -2.72 7.05
CA ALA A 76 6.24 -2.47 7.33
C ALA A 76 5.88 -2.92 8.75
N LEU A 77 4.94 -2.21 9.35
CA LEU A 77 4.47 -2.44 10.70
C LEU A 77 2.94 -2.48 10.71
N ASP A 78 2.38 -3.53 11.30
CA ASP A 78 0.95 -3.69 11.53
C ASP A 78 0.69 -3.85 13.02
N PHE A 79 -0.38 -3.24 13.50
CA PHE A 79 -0.84 -3.31 14.88
C PHE A 79 -2.33 -3.62 14.91
N ARG A 80 -2.75 -4.47 15.85
CA ARG A 80 -4.16 -4.69 16.14
C ARG A 80 -4.38 -4.66 17.66
N TRP A 81 -5.40 -3.93 18.04
CA TRP A 81 -5.94 -3.92 19.39
C TRP A 81 -7.39 -4.36 19.36
N ARG A 82 -7.67 -5.49 19.98
CA ARG A 82 -9.03 -6.00 20.21
C ARG A 82 -9.51 -5.52 21.58
N PHE A 83 -10.63 -4.82 21.62
CA PHE A 83 -11.23 -4.37 22.87
C PHE A 83 -12.69 -4.79 22.95
N GLY A 84 -13.11 -5.21 24.16
CA GLY A 84 -14.35 -5.93 24.33
C GLY A 84 -14.38 -7.23 23.52
N GLU A 85 -15.57 -7.72 23.24
CA GLU A 85 -15.77 -9.02 22.58
C GLU A 85 -15.76 -8.92 21.04
N LYS A 86 -16.08 -7.75 20.49
CA LYS A 86 -16.40 -7.62 19.07
C LYS A 86 -15.70 -6.48 18.36
N TRP A 87 -14.96 -5.62 19.06
CA TRP A 87 -14.38 -4.42 18.48
C TRP A 87 -12.87 -4.53 18.32
N SER A 88 -12.36 -3.97 17.25
CA SER A 88 -10.92 -3.91 16.99
C SER A 88 -10.51 -2.58 16.37
N VAL A 89 -9.30 -2.13 16.70
CA VAL A 89 -8.58 -1.08 16.01
C VAL A 89 -7.39 -1.73 15.33
N PHE A 90 -7.17 -1.38 14.08
CA PHE A 90 -5.99 -1.76 13.32
C PHE A 90 -5.20 -0.50 12.97
N GLY A 91 -3.88 -0.59 13.09
CA GLY A 91 -2.93 0.37 12.57
C GLY A 91 -1.99 -0.30 11.59
N GLN A 92 -1.54 0.42 10.57
CA GLN A 92 -0.51 -0.02 9.66
C GLN A 92 0.33 1.18 9.25
N TYR A 93 1.62 0.95 9.09
CA TYR A 93 2.54 1.93 8.53
C TYR A 93 3.57 1.24 7.64
N TRP A 94 3.80 1.80 6.48
CA TRP A 94 4.91 1.48 5.61
C TRP A 94 5.28 2.70 4.76
N SER A 95 6.54 2.73 4.33
CA SER A 95 7.08 3.78 3.49
C SER A 95 7.89 3.15 2.37
N VAL A 96 7.72 3.67 1.17
CA VAL A 96 8.51 3.28 0.01
C VAL A 96 9.02 4.54 -0.67
N SER A 97 10.32 4.62 -0.85
CA SER A 97 10.94 5.69 -1.63
C SER A 97 11.96 5.09 -2.57
N ASP A 98 12.13 5.73 -3.71
CA ASP A 98 13.14 5.31 -4.68
C ASP A 98 13.76 6.50 -5.40
N THR A 99 14.97 6.30 -5.91
CA THR A 99 15.72 7.30 -6.63
C THR A 99 16.31 6.66 -7.89
N GLY A 100 16.01 7.24 -9.03
CA GLY A 100 16.55 6.81 -10.30
C GLY A 100 17.44 7.91 -10.92
N LYS A 101 18.35 7.49 -11.79
CA LYS A 101 19.27 8.38 -12.50
C LYS A 101 19.31 8.00 -13.96
N ALA A 102 19.12 8.96 -14.83
CA ALA A 102 19.16 8.73 -16.27
C ALA A 102 19.70 9.95 -17.03
N THR A 103 20.17 9.70 -18.24
CA THR A 103 20.26 10.75 -19.25
C THR A 103 18.91 10.80 -19.94
N LEU A 104 18.28 11.95 -19.98
CA LEU A 104 16.95 12.12 -20.54
C LEU A 104 16.97 11.83 -22.05
N GLU A 105 16.01 11.04 -22.52
CA GLU A 105 15.87 10.66 -23.93
C GLU A 105 15.00 11.68 -24.70
N GLU A 106 14.31 12.57 -23.95
CA GLU A 106 13.47 13.67 -24.45
C GLU A 106 13.44 14.82 -23.45
N ASP A 107 12.95 15.99 -23.86
CA ASP A 107 12.78 17.14 -22.97
C ASP A 107 11.74 16.82 -21.89
N LEU A 108 12.11 17.07 -20.63
CA LEU A 108 11.25 16.87 -19.46
C LEU A 108 10.88 18.22 -18.86
N GLU A 109 9.59 18.53 -18.86
CA GLU A 109 9.07 19.75 -18.24
C GLU A 109 8.68 19.45 -16.78
N TRP A 110 9.28 20.21 -15.84
CA TRP A 110 8.96 20.17 -14.43
C TRP A 110 8.59 21.56 -13.95
N ARG A 111 7.30 21.79 -13.72
CA ARG A 111 6.74 23.13 -13.43
C ARG A 111 7.13 24.15 -14.53
N ASP A 112 7.92 25.15 -14.18
CA ASP A 112 8.36 26.23 -15.07
C ASP A 112 9.77 25.98 -15.65
N VAL A 113 10.35 24.78 -15.45
CA VAL A 113 11.71 24.44 -15.86
C VAL A 113 11.72 23.26 -16.82
N VAL A 114 12.45 23.39 -17.91
CA VAL A 114 12.66 22.32 -18.89
C VAL A 114 14.06 21.75 -18.72
N PHE A 115 14.13 20.45 -18.43
CA PHE A 115 15.36 19.66 -18.53
C PHE A 115 15.47 19.12 -19.94
N GLN A 116 16.50 19.52 -20.66
CA GLN A 116 16.64 19.18 -22.07
C GLN A 116 17.06 17.73 -22.29
N GLU A 117 16.67 17.16 -23.44
CA GLU A 117 17.19 15.90 -23.96
C GLU A 117 18.73 15.86 -23.87
N GLY A 118 19.27 14.70 -23.49
CA GLY A 118 20.71 14.50 -23.30
C GLY A 118 21.24 14.98 -21.94
N THR A 119 20.43 15.65 -21.12
CA THR A 119 20.82 16.09 -19.76
C THR A 119 20.80 14.91 -18.78
N PHE A 120 21.79 14.87 -17.89
CA PHE A 120 21.78 13.93 -16.77
C PHE A 120 20.89 14.46 -15.66
N ALA A 121 19.88 13.67 -15.29
CA ALA A 121 18.95 14.02 -14.23
C ALA A 121 18.78 12.86 -13.23
N GLU A 122 18.43 13.23 -12.00
CA GLU A 122 18.06 12.32 -10.92
C GLU A 122 16.62 12.60 -10.52
N GLY A 123 15.76 11.57 -10.59
CA GLY A 123 14.38 11.62 -10.13
C GLY A 123 14.22 10.83 -8.83
N ASN A 124 13.41 11.35 -7.90
CA ASN A 124 13.03 10.66 -6.70
C ASN A 124 11.51 10.63 -6.56
N VAL A 125 11.00 9.52 -6.06
CA VAL A 125 9.58 9.33 -5.79
C VAL A 125 9.41 8.58 -4.48
N GLY A 126 8.38 8.95 -3.70
CA GLY A 126 8.11 8.31 -2.43
C GLY A 126 6.62 8.29 -2.10
N ILE A 127 6.23 7.28 -1.33
CA ILE A 127 4.91 7.16 -0.73
C ILE A 127 5.04 6.69 0.70
N ASP A 128 4.44 7.45 1.62
CA ASP A 128 4.23 7.07 3.01
C ASP A 128 2.76 6.75 3.23
N VAL A 129 2.48 5.62 3.84
CA VAL A 129 1.12 5.18 4.14
C VAL A 129 0.98 4.88 5.61
N ALA A 130 0.13 5.64 6.28
CA ALA A 130 -0.36 5.34 7.62
C ALA A 130 -1.85 5.03 7.56
N ARG A 131 -2.26 3.90 8.14
CA ARG A 131 -3.64 3.41 8.10
C ARG A 131 -4.17 3.21 9.51
N VAL A 132 -5.41 3.63 9.76
CA VAL A 132 -6.14 3.33 10.99
C VAL A 132 -7.55 2.89 10.64
N ILE A 133 -7.94 1.70 11.09
CA ILE A 133 -9.28 1.13 10.90
C ILE A 133 -9.91 0.84 12.26
N PHE A 134 -11.14 1.27 12.43
CA PHE A 134 -12.01 0.87 13.52
C PHE A 134 -13.07 -0.09 12.97
N GLY A 135 -13.23 -1.26 13.58
CA GLY A 135 -14.14 -2.23 13.03
C GLY A 135 -14.71 -3.21 14.06
N ARG A 136 -15.68 -3.98 13.59
CA ARG A 136 -16.46 -4.92 14.39
C ARG A 136 -16.44 -6.31 13.78
N LEU A 137 -16.35 -7.32 14.66
CA LEU A 137 -16.50 -8.72 14.31
C LEU A 137 -17.99 -9.06 14.14
N PHE A 138 -18.32 -9.67 13.01
CA PHE A 138 -19.66 -10.16 12.68
C PHE A 138 -19.80 -11.66 12.90
N SER A 139 -18.74 -12.41 12.65
CA SER A 139 -18.69 -13.85 12.89
C SER A 139 -17.40 -14.21 13.61
N THR A 140 -17.53 -14.99 14.66
CA THR A 140 -16.42 -15.50 15.46
C THR A 140 -16.66 -16.93 15.89
N SER A 141 -15.60 -17.73 15.90
CA SER A 141 -15.56 -19.06 16.46
C SER A 141 -14.14 -19.35 17.00
N PRO A 142 -13.91 -20.47 17.67
CA PRO A 142 -12.56 -20.87 18.05
C PRO A 142 -11.56 -20.96 16.86
N ARG A 143 -12.07 -21.12 15.64
CA ARG A 143 -11.26 -21.30 14.43
C ARG A 143 -11.33 -20.14 13.44
N HIS A 144 -12.24 -19.19 13.55
CA HIS A 144 -12.31 -18.08 12.62
C HIS A 144 -12.85 -16.79 13.24
N GLU A 145 -12.50 -15.70 12.61
CA GLU A 145 -13.14 -14.40 12.78
C GLU A 145 -13.33 -13.72 11.42
N LEU A 146 -14.46 -13.06 11.25
CA LEU A 146 -14.80 -12.18 10.12
C LEU A 146 -15.25 -10.85 10.67
N GLY A 147 -14.68 -9.77 10.19
CA GLY A 147 -15.06 -8.43 10.60
C GLY A 147 -15.09 -7.44 9.46
N LEU A 148 -15.79 -6.35 9.69
CA LEU A 148 -15.86 -5.18 8.82
C LEU A 148 -15.62 -3.91 9.62
N GLY A 149 -15.07 -2.91 8.97
CA GLY A 149 -14.76 -1.64 9.59
C GLY A 149 -14.70 -0.49 8.60
N ALA A 150 -14.41 0.66 9.15
CA ALA A 150 -14.10 1.86 8.38
C ALA A 150 -12.95 2.61 9.02
N GLY A 151 -12.27 3.43 8.27
CA GLY A 151 -11.14 4.19 8.76
C GLY A 151 -10.55 5.15 7.75
N LEU A 152 -9.29 5.42 7.92
CA LEU A 152 -8.53 6.37 7.11
C LEU A 152 -7.20 5.75 6.68
N HIS A 153 -6.84 5.97 5.41
CA HIS A 153 -5.48 5.95 4.95
C HIS A 153 -4.97 7.38 4.89
N TRP A 154 -3.92 7.69 5.62
CA TRP A 154 -3.16 8.91 5.44
C TRP A 154 -2.05 8.60 4.45
N LEU A 155 -2.12 9.22 3.29
CA LEU A 155 -1.14 9.08 2.23
C LEU A 155 -0.33 10.36 2.12
N GLU A 156 0.98 10.22 1.96
CA GLU A 156 1.87 11.31 1.60
C GLU A 156 2.69 10.87 0.39
N LEU A 157 2.50 11.58 -0.72
CA LEU A 157 3.22 11.37 -1.97
C LEU A 157 4.29 12.43 -2.10
N SER A 158 5.48 12.04 -2.46
CA SER A 158 6.58 12.95 -2.76
C SER A 158 7.19 12.60 -4.11
N ALA A 159 7.51 13.62 -4.88
CA ALA A 159 8.26 13.50 -6.11
C ALA A 159 9.25 14.66 -6.23
N GLY A 160 10.42 14.39 -6.80
CA GLY A 160 11.42 15.41 -6.99
C GLY A 160 12.32 15.10 -8.17
N ILE A 161 12.93 16.15 -8.72
CA ILE A 161 13.88 16.07 -9.80
C ILE A 161 15.06 16.97 -9.50
N SER A 162 16.25 16.52 -9.86
CA SER A 162 17.45 17.36 -9.86
C SER A 162 18.31 17.03 -11.09
N GLY A 163 18.93 18.05 -11.66
CA GLY A 163 19.75 17.87 -12.85
C GLY A 163 20.35 19.19 -13.32
N GLN A 164 21.00 19.13 -14.46
CA GLN A 164 21.58 20.32 -15.10
C GLN A 164 20.53 20.97 -16.01
N ILE A 165 20.41 22.29 -15.92
CA ILE A 165 19.56 23.09 -16.81
C ILE A 165 20.43 24.11 -17.53
N LEU A 166 20.03 24.48 -18.75
CA LEU A 166 20.62 25.63 -19.47
C LEU A 166 19.88 26.90 -19.05
N THR A 167 20.64 27.86 -18.55
CA THR A 167 20.09 29.17 -18.23
C THR A 167 19.92 30.01 -19.47
N ASN A 168 19.13 31.07 -19.41
CA ASN A 168 18.91 32.02 -20.50
C ASN A 168 20.19 32.74 -20.95
N VAL A 169 21.29 32.62 -20.23
CA VAL A 169 22.60 33.21 -20.52
C VAL A 169 23.54 32.16 -21.15
N GLY A 170 23.10 30.90 -21.29
CA GLY A 170 23.89 29.83 -21.89
C GLY A 170 24.81 29.11 -20.90
N ASP A 171 24.75 29.42 -19.62
CA ASP A 171 25.47 28.71 -18.57
C ASP A 171 24.66 27.48 -18.08
N THR A 172 25.38 26.45 -17.66
CA THR A 172 24.77 25.27 -17.06
C THR A 172 24.69 25.43 -15.55
N GLU A 173 23.49 25.34 -14.99
CA GLU A 173 23.25 25.42 -13.54
C GLU A 173 22.66 24.11 -13.03
N LEU A 174 22.98 23.74 -11.78
CA LEU A 174 22.33 22.62 -11.08
C LEU A 174 21.02 23.12 -10.50
N TYR A 175 19.95 22.52 -10.94
CA TYR A 175 18.60 22.77 -10.43
C TYR A 175 18.08 21.54 -9.70
N GLY A 176 17.36 21.75 -8.60
CA GLY A 176 16.65 20.69 -7.89
C GLY A 176 15.37 21.24 -7.28
N ASP A 177 14.28 20.50 -7.45
CA ASP A 177 12.98 20.84 -6.87
C ASP A 177 12.23 19.57 -6.48
N SER A 178 11.33 19.71 -5.51
CA SER A 178 10.50 18.61 -5.03
C SER A 178 9.11 19.09 -4.64
N VAL A 179 8.14 18.20 -4.78
CA VAL A 179 6.76 18.40 -4.37
C VAL A 179 6.34 17.29 -3.43
N ALA A 180 5.49 17.62 -2.46
CA ALA A 180 4.84 16.64 -1.62
C ALA A 180 3.37 17.01 -1.47
N ALA A 181 2.51 16.01 -1.46
CA ALA A 181 1.08 16.17 -1.23
C ALA A 181 0.57 15.04 -0.35
N GLY A 182 -0.21 15.38 0.66
CA GLY A 182 -0.80 14.40 1.57
C GLY A 182 -2.31 14.58 1.70
N ALA A 183 -3.03 13.47 1.80
CA ALA A 183 -4.46 13.47 2.00
C ALA A 183 -4.94 12.28 2.85
N PRO A 184 -5.94 12.51 3.72
CA PRO A 184 -6.67 11.43 4.36
C PRO A 184 -7.72 10.87 3.40
N LEU A 185 -7.66 9.57 3.09
CA LEU A 185 -8.65 8.86 2.30
C LEU A 185 -9.51 7.98 3.20
N PRO A 186 -10.80 8.27 3.37
CA PRO A 186 -11.70 7.41 4.11
C PRO A 186 -11.88 6.09 3.36
N ASN A 187 -11.94 4.98 4.07
CA ASN A 187 -12.10 3.68 3.45
C ASN A 187 -12.97 2.74 4.27
N ILE A 188 -13.53 1.76 3.63
CA ILE A 188 -14.14 0.59 4.26
C ILE A 188 -13.15 -0.58 4.23
N ALA A 189 -13.19 -1.41 5.26
CA ALA A 189 -12.26 -2.50 5.44
C ALA A 189 -12.98 -3.79 5.83
N GLY A 190 -12.48 -4.91 5.34
CA GLY A 190 -12.87 -6.24 5.76
C GLY A 190 -11.65 -7.08 6.09
N TRP A 191 -11.78 -7.97 7.08
CA TRP A 191 -10.73 -8.95 7.38
C TRP A 191 -11.33 -10.30 7.73
N TYR A 192 -10.56 -11.32 7.43
CA TYR A 192 -10.89 -12.69 7.78
C TYR A 192 -9.63 -13.42 8.25
N THR A 193 -9.76 -14.13 9.38
CA THR A 193 -8.72 -15.00 9.92
C THR A 193 -9.31 -16.39 10.11
N TYR A 194 -8.61 -17.43 9.63
CA TYR A 194 -9.02 -18.82 9.81
C TYR A 194 -7.86 -19.64 10.35
N ALA A 195 -8.02 -20.25 11.52
CA ALA A 195 -7.04 -21.14 12.11
C ALA A 195 -7.25 -22.58 11.64
N PHE A 196 -6.33 -23.13 10.89
CA PHE A 196 -6.31 -24.54 10.50
C PHE A 196 -5.97 -25.45 11.68
N SER A 197 -5.11 -24.92 12.56
CA SER A 197 -4.65 -25.56 13.78
C SER A 197 -4.34 -24.50 14.84
N PRO A 198 -3.98 -24.89 16.07
CA PRO A 198 -3.53 -23.96 17.10
C PRO A 198 -2.28 -23.15 16.70
N GLN A 199 -1.49 -23.65 15.74
CA GLN A 199 -0.26 -23.00 15.29
C GLN A 199 -0.39 -22.30 13.93
N TRP A 200 -1.32 -22.70 13.07
CA TRP A 200 -1.39 -22.20 11.70
C TRP A 200 -2.69 -21.45 11.43
N ALA A 201 -2.59 -20.26 10.91
CA ALA A 201 -3.74 -19.48 10.50
C ALA A 201 -3.54 -18.85 9.11
N LEU A 202 -4.63 -18.80 8.35
CA LEU A 202 -4.79 -17.94 7.18
C LEU A 202 -5.27 -16.58 7.65
N THR A 203 -4.69 -15.52 7.10
CA THR A 203 -5.14 -14.14 7.30
C THR A 203 -5.47 -13.51 5.96
N SER A 204 -6.52 -12.72 5.90
CA SER A 204 -6.84 -11.92 4.72
C SER A 204 -7.42 -10.58 5.13
N ARG A 205 -7.17 -9.56 4.31
CA ARG A 205 -7.71 -8.22 4.47
C ARG A 205 -8.01 -7.60 3.13
N LEU A 206 -8.96 -6.69 3.13
CA LEU A 206 -9.32 -5.90 1.96
C LEU A 206 -9.80 -4.54 2.44
N ASP A 207 -9.19 -3.48 1.95
CA ASP A 207 -9.66 -2.12 2.11
C ASP A 207 -10.01 -1.54 0.75
N TRP A 208 -11.05 -0.75 0.72
CA TRP A 208 -11.52 -0.12 -0.50
C TRP A 208 -12.06 1.27 -0.24
N PHE A 209 -11.74 2.16 -1.17
CA PHE A 209 -12.28 3.50 -1.26
C PHE A 209 -12.48 3.87 -2.71
N SER A 210 -13.52 4.62 -3.00
CA SER A 210 -13.69 5.32 -4.27
C SER A 210 -14.60 6.51 -4.07
N ALA A 211 -14.16 7.68 -4.50
CA ALA A 211 -14.97 8.90 -4.48
C ALA A 211 -14.62 9.79 -5.66
N SER A 212 -15.61 10.59 -6.07
CA SER A 212 -15.45 11.63 -7.06
C SER A 212 -16.23 12.84 -6.60
N PHE A 213 -15.53 13.96 -6.38
CA PHE A 213 -16.10 15.22 -5.93
C PHE A 213 -15.56 16.35 -6.79
N ASP A 214 -16.42 16.96 -7.59
CA ASP A 214 -16.12 18.13 -8.42
C ASP A 214 -14.80 17.99 -9.20
N LYS A 215 -13.71 18.48 -8.63
CA LYS A 215 -12.36 18.53 -9.23
C LYS A 215 -11.42 17.41 -8.75
N TYR A 216 -11.88 16.53 -7.87
CA TYR A 216 -11.09 15.45 -7.29
C TYR A 216 -11.78 14.11 -7.53
N SER A 217 -11.07 13.15 -8.06
CA SER A 217 -11.50 11.76 -8.10
C SER A 217 -10.37 10.86 -7.59
N GLY A 218 -10.74 9.78 -6.93
CA GLY A 218 -9.74 8.83 -6.47
C GLY A 218 -10.33 7.50 -6.07
N SER A 219 -9.51 6.48 -6.19
CA SER A 219 -9.79 5.14 -5.70
C SER A 219 -8.57 4.55 -5.01
N LEU A 220 -8.82 3.69 -4.02
CA LEU A 220 -7.79 2.96 -3.31
C LEU A 220 -8.23 1.51 -3.11
N TRP A 221 -7.33 0.61 -3.41
CA TRP A 221 -7.41 -0.81 -3.06
C TRP A 221 -6.18 -1.19 -2.23
N ASN A 222 -6.40 -1.82 -1.08
CA ASN A 222 -5.32 -2.40 -0.27
C ASN A 222 -5.77 -3.78 0.17
N ALA A 223 -5.13 -4.81 -0.33
CA ALA A 223 -5.49 -6.19 -0.08
C ALA A 223 -4.28 -7.01 0.34
N GLY A 224 -4.50 -8.04 1.16
CA GLY A 224 -3.46 -8.96 1.54
C GLY A 224 -4.01 -10.32 1.93
N VAL A 225 -3.26 -11.36 1.60
CA VAL A 225 -3.54 -12.73 2.02
C VAL A 225 -2.23 -13.36 2.49
N GLY A 226 -2.26 -14.07 3.62
CA GLY A 226 -1.06 -14.67 4.19
C GLY A 226 -1.34 -15.84 5.11
N VAL A 227 -0.24 -16.47 5.50
CA VAL A 227 -0.23 -17.56 6.47
C VAL A 227 0.67 -17.16 7.62
N GLU A 228 0.20 -17.40 8.83
CA GLU A 228 0.91 -17.17 10.08
C GLU A 228 1.15 -18.50 10.79
N TRP A 229 2.40 -18.69 11.24
CA TRP A 229 2.80 -19.81 12.07
C TRP A 229 3.18 -19.33 13.47
N SER A 230 2.34 -19.59 14.45
CA SER A 230 2.60 -19.35 15.86
C SER A 230 3.57 -20.39 16.41
N ILE A 231 4.84 -20.02 16.54
CA ILE A 231 5.90 -20.89 17.08
C ILE A 231 5.70 -21.07 18.59
N PHE A 232 5.31 -19.97 19.26
CA PHE A 232 5.00 -19.92 20.68
C PHE A 232 3.64 -19.23 20.89
N GLN A 233 3.14 -19.24 22.11
CA GLN A 233 1.85 -18.60 22.44
C GLN A 233 1.84 -17.07 22.17
N ASN A 234 3.00 -16.43 22.20
CA ASN A 234 3.14 -14.99 22.06
C ASN A 234 3.98 -14.56 20.87
N PHE A 235 4.47 -15.51 20.08
CA PHE A 235 5.38 -15.21 18.97
C PHE A 235 5.12 -16.12 17.77
N GLY A 236 5.10 -15.51 16.60
CA GLY A 236 4.92 -16.19 15.32
C GLY A 236 5.75 -15.57 14.21
N ILE A 237 5.75 -16.25 13.08
CA ILE A 237 6.29 -15.77 11.81
C ILE A 237 5.24 -15.92 10.73
N GLY A 238 5.24 -14.99 9.79
CA GLY A 238 4.24 -14.95 8.73
C GLY A 238 4.83 -14.70 7.35
N ALA A 239 4.09 -15.14 6.35
CA ALA A 239 4.33 -14.80 4.97
C ALA A 239 3.01 -14.41 4.32
N SER A 240 2.96 -13.26 3.67
CA SER A 240 1.77 -12.79 2.97
C SER A 240 2.14 -12.20 1.62
N TYR A 241 1.15 -12.12 0.75
CA TYR A 241 1.23 -11.37 -0.50
C TYR A 241 0.26 -10.19 -0.40
N ASN A 242 0.79 -8.99 -0.58
CA ASN A 242 0.05 -7.75 -0.47
C ASN A 242 -0.07 -7.07 -1.83
N PHE A 243 -1.18 -6.38 -2.02
CA PHE A 243 -1.50 -5.56 -3.18
C PHE A 243 -2.00 -4.20 -2.70
N PHE A 244 -1.47 -3.14 -3.28
CA PHE A 244 -1.90 -1.77 -3.06
C PHE A 244 -2.01 -1.07 -4.40
N GLU A 245 -3.12 -0.39 -4.64
CA GLU A 245 -3.35 0.46 -5.80
C GLU A 245 -4.00 1.75 -5.34
N LEU A 246 -3.42 2.84 -5.75
CA LEU A 246 -3.93 4.19 -5.59
C LEU A 246 -4.04 4.82 -6.96
N ASP A 247 -5.20 5.41 -7.25
CA ASP A 247 -5.46 6.18 -8.46
C ASP A 247 -6.14 7.48 -8.03
N VAL A 248 -5.50 8.62 -8.27
CA VAL A 248 -5.98 9.94 -7.87
C VAL A 248 -5.82 10.92 -9.00
N ASP A 249 -6.92 11.58 -9.36
CA ASP A 249 -6.97 12.67 -10.32
C ASP A 249 -7.36 13.97 -9.65
N VAL A 250 -6.65 15.04 -9.98
CA VAL A 250 -6.98 16.41 -9.57
C VAL A 250 -7.15 17.29 -10.80
N LYS A 251 -8.34 17.86 -10.97
CA LYS A 251 -8.71 18.72 -12.11
C LYS A 251 -9.09 20.11 -11.61
N ASN A 252 -8.15 20.84 -11.06
CA ASN A 252 -8.38 22.23 -10.63
C ASN A 252 -7.97 23.21 -11.74
N ASP A 253 -8.53 24.43 -11.75
CA ASP A 253 -8.23 25.45 -12.77
C ASP A 253 -6.76 25.89 -12.75
N ASN A 254 -6.11 25.81 -11.59
CA ASN A 254 -4.74 26.22 -11.37
C ASN A 254 -3.75 25.02 -11.31
N TRP A 255 -4.23 23.80 -11.27
CA TRP A 255 -3.42 22.59 -11.21
C TRP A 255 -4.20 21.39 -11.66
N LYS A 256 -3.65 20.65 -12.59
CA LYS A 256 -4.15 19.35 -13.05
C LYS A 256 -3.04 18.35 -12.85
N GLY A 257 -3.37 17.20 -12.32
CA GLY A 257 -2.40 16.13 -12.13
C GLY A 257 -3.09 14.84 -11.79
N SER A 258 -2.44 13.74 -12.09
CA SER A 258 -2.84 12.40 -11.71
C SER A 258 -1.68 11.69 -11.05
N ALA A 259 -2.00 10.76 -10.14
CA ALA A 259 -1.03 9.84 -9.59
C ALA A 259 -1.66 8.45 -9.56
N LYS A 260 -1.04 7.52 -10.26
CA LYS A 260 -1.40 6.11 -10.17
C LYS A 260 -0.21 5.31 -9.67
N ILE A 261 -0.41 4.63 -8.57
CA ILE A 261 0.61 3.85 -7.89
C ILE A 261 0.10 2.45 -7.71
N THR A 262 0.81 1.49 -8.26
CA THR A 262 0.51 0.07 -8.07
C THR A 262 1.71 -0.59 -7.42
N GLN A 263 1.45 -1.33 -6.33
CA GLN A 263 2.46 -2.09 -5.62
C GLN A 263 1.92 -3.46 -5.25
N HIS A 264 2.68 -4.50 -5.48
CA HIS A 264 2.32 -5.83 -5.03
C HIS A 264 3.55 -6.68 -4.77
N GLY A 265 3.48 -7.56 -3.77
CA GLY A 265 4.63 -8.40 -3.47
C GLY A 265 4.54 -9.15 -2.16
N PRO A 266 5.55 -9.97 -1.88
CA PRO A 266 5.64 -10.73 -0.65
C PRO A 266 6.04 -9.84 0.55
N PHE A 267 5.45 -10.17 1.71
CA PHE A 267 5.78 -9.61 3.01
C PHE A 267 6.14 -10.75 3.97
N LEU A 268 7.35 -10.74 4.47
CA LEU A 268 7.84 -11.69 5.47
C LEU A 268 7.88 -10.98 6.83
N SER A 269 7.27 -11.59 7.83
CA SER A 269 7.02 -10.92 9.10
C SER A 269 7.30 -11.78 10.32
N VAL A 270 7.50 -11.08 11.43
CA VAL A 270 7.44 -11.61 12.79
C VAL A 270 6.27 -10.98 13.52
N THR A 271 5.58 -11.76 14.34
CA THR A 271 4.37 -11.35 15.03
C THR A 271 4.51 -11.62 16.52
N ALA A 272 4.22 -10.60 17.33
CA ALA A 272 4.06 -10.71 18.76
C ALA A 272 2.59 -10.52 19.15
N THR A 273 2.09 -11.36 20.08
CA THR A 273 0.68 -11.31 20.52
C THR A 273 0.60 -11.44 22.05
N TRP A 274 -0.30 -10.68 22.72
CA TRP A 274 -0.50 -10.74 24.19
C TRP A 274 -1.90 -10.27 24.62
#